data_383fd3ad9b428f0bec371f8622ef764b
#
_entry.id   383fd3ad9b428f0bec371f8622ef764b
#
_cell.length_a   1.000
_cell.length_b   1.000
_cell.length_c   1.000
_cell.angle_alpha   90.00
_cell.angle_beta   90.00
_cell.angle_gamma   90.00
#
_symmetry.space_group_name_H-M   'P 1'
#
loop_
_entity.id
_entity.type
_entity.pdbx_description
1 polymer ?
#
loop_
_entity_poly.entity_id
_entity_poly.type
_entity_poly.pdbx_seq_one_letter_code
_entity_poly.pdbx_strand_id
1 'polypeptide(L)'
;IFKTINKFKGLKYRQEIVYKSKSFTLINDSKSTSYSSSVNILKSLKKTYWILGGLPKKNDKFLMRKKDCVNFKAYIYGKNRKYFIKELKNKININNFKNLKEAIKKIILDFKNQKNQEHHTILFSPASASFDEFNNFEDRGQKFNRLVKKLKLRRMINARY
;
A
#
# COMPACT_ATOMS: atom_id res chain seq x y z
N ILE A 1 9.86 -32.65 0.61
CA ILE A 1 10.24 -31.28 0.27
C ILE A 1 9.08 -30.56 -0.43
N PHE A 2 8.51 -31.06 -1.53
CA PHE A 2 7.41 -30.39 -2.27
C PHE A 2 6.12 -30.20 -1.45
N LYS A 3 5.75 -31.13 -0.57
CA LYS A 3 4.57 -30.97 0.31
C LYS A 3 4.73 -29.85 1.35
N THR A 4 5.97 -29.53 1.75
CA THR A 4 6.27 -28.47 2.73
C THR A 4 6.18 -27.09 2.07
N ILE A 5 6.64 -26.96 0.82
CA ILE A 5 6.57 -25.70 0.06
C ILE A 5 5.11 -25.27 -0.17
N ASN A 6 4.22 -26.20 -0.49
CA ASN A 6 2.78 -25.90 -0.70
C ASN A 6 2.04 -25.47 0.59
N LYS A 7 2.60 -25.70 1.78
CA LYS A 7 2.06 -25.26 3.07
C LYS A 7 2.63 -23.92 3.55
N PHE A 8 3.64 -23.37 2.88
CA PHE A 8 4.26 -22.13 3.28
C PHE A 8 3.33 -20.93 2.98
N LYS A 9 2.72 -20.38 4.03
CA LYS A 9 1.79 -19.23 3.94
C LYS A 9 2.49 -17.87 3.78
N GLY A 10 3.80 -17.84 3.52
CA GLY A 10 4.58 -16.61 3.52
C GLY A 10 4.81 -16.05 4.94
N LEU A 11 5.56 -14.95 5.03
CA LEU A 11 5.80 -14.25 6.29
C LEU A 11 4.78 -13.12 6.46
N LYS A 12 4.25 -12.97 7.67
CA LYS A 12 3.33 -11.88 8.01
C LYS A 12 3.96 -10.52 7.67
N TYR A 13 3.16 -9.63 7.10
CA TYR A 13 3.55 -8.26 6.73
C TYR A 13 4.68 -8.15 5.70
N ARG A 14 4.98 -9.24 4.99
CA ARG A 14 5.89 -9.27 3.84
C ARG A 14 5.12 -9.74 2.62
N GLN A 15 4.63 -8.79 1.82
CA GLN A 15 3.79 -9.05 0.65
C GLN A 15 2.61 -10.01 0.97
N GLU A 16 2.11 -9.93 2.20
CA GLU A 16 1.03 -10.76 2.71
C GLU A 16 -0.27 -10.42 2.00
N ILE A 17 -0.85 -11.38 1.29
CA ILE A 17 -2.19 -11.22 0.71
C ILE A 17 -3.22 -11.33 1.84
N VAL A 18 -3.73 -10.17 2.28
CA VAL A 18 -4.73 -10.08 3.35
C VAL A 18 -6.13 -10.43 2.83
N TYR A 19 -6.38 -10.11 1.55
CA TYR A 19 -7.64 -10.40 0.90
C TYR A 19 -7.50 -10.40 -0.63
N LYS A 20 -8.27 -11.27 -1.31
CA LYS A 20 -8.35 -11.34 -2.78
C LYS A 20 -9.79 -11.59 -3.20
N SER A 21 -10.23 -10.84 -4.22
CA SER A 21 -11.54 -11.02 -4.90
C SER A 21 -11.38 -10.82 -6.40
N LYS A 22 -12.47 -10.90 -7.15
CA LYS A 22 -12.47 -10.57 -8.59
C LYS A 22 -12.09 -9.10 -8.85
N SER A 23 -12.49 -8.19 -7.97
CA SER A 23 -12.33 -6.74 -8.15
C SER A 23 -11.04 -6.17 -7.57
N PHE A 24 -10.46 -6.78 -6.54
CA PHE A 24 -9.21 -6.30 -5.97
C PHE A 24 -8.43 -7.34 -5.18
N THR A 25 -7.12 -7.09 -5.04
CA THR A 25 -6.23 -7.76 -4.10
C THR A 25 -5.72 -6.75 -3.08
N LEU A 26 -5.77 -7.11 -1.79
CA LEU A 26 -5.22 -6.31 -0.69
C LEU A 26 -3.95 -6.96 -0.18
N ILE A 27 -2.84 -6.21 -0.25
CA ILE A 27 -1.51 -6.68 0.17
C ILE A 27 -1.02 -5.84 1.33
N ASN A 28 -0.57 -6.50 2.40
CA ASN A 28 0.15 -5.90 3.52
C ASN A 28 1.64 -6.22 3.40
N ASP A 29 2.42 -5.19 3.09
CA ASP A 29 3.89 -5.25 2.98
C ASP A 29 4.52 -4.23 3.95
N SER A 30 4.03 -4.21 5.19
CA SER A 30 4.52 -3.29 6.24
C SER A 30 6.02 -3.43 6.50
N LYS A 31 6.64 -4.55 6.14
CA LYS A 31 8.08 -4.78 6.22
C LYS A 31 8.88 -3.94 5.23
N SER A 32 8.27 -3.37 4.22
CA SER A 32 8.94 -2.47 3.27
C SER A 32 9.35 -1.16 3.94
N THR A 33 10.62 -1.03 4.26
CA THR A 33 11.19 0.10 5.02
C THR A 33 12.01 1.07 4.15
N SER A 34 11.99 0.89 2.83
CA SER A 34 12.68 1.73 1.85
C SER A 34 11.94 1.76 0.52
N TYR A 35 12.22 2.77 -0.33
CA TYR A 35 11.71 2.81 -1.70
C TYR A 35 12.14 1.60 -2.51
N SER A 36 13.39 1.15 -2.39
CA SER A 36 13.88 -0.02 -3.11
C SER A 36 13.05 -1.28 -2.82
N SER A 37 12.66 -1.50 -1.56
CA SER A 37 11.78 -2.61 -1.17
C SER A 37 10.40 -2.49 -1.81
N SER A 38 9.78 -1.30 -1.76
CA SER A 38 8.46 -1.06 -2.36
C SER A 38 8.49 -1.14 -3.89
N VAL A 39 9.55 -0.65 -4.53
CA VAL A 39 9.72 -0.70 -5.99
C VAL A 39 9.74 -2.13 -6.51
N ASN A 40 10.35 -3.05 -5.79
CA ASN A 40 10.40 -4.46 -6.21
C ASN A 40 9.00 -5.07 -6.36
N ILE A 41 8.11 -4.82 -5.41
CA ILE A 41 6.73 -5.30 -5.53
C ILE A 41 5.92 -4.48 -6.56
N LEU A 42 6.09 -3.14 -6.59
CA LEU A 42 5.37 -2.28 -7.54
C LEU A 42 5.60 -2.71 -8.99
N LYS A 43 6.83 -3.10 -9.36
CA LYS A 43 7.17 -3.58 -10.71
C LYS A 43 6.38 -4.81 -11.15
N SER A 44 5.95 -5.65 -10.21
CA SER A 44 5.16 -6.86 -10.50
C SER A 44 3.65 -6.60 -10.55
N LEU A 45 3.21 -5.39 -10.17
CA LEU A 45 1.80 -5.04 -10.08
C LEU A 45 1.39 -4.13 -11.26
N LYS A 46 0.10 -4.18 -11.60
CA LYS A 46 -0.46 -3.33 -12.67
C LYS A 46 -1.17 -2.12 -12.06
N LYS A 47 -2.48 -2.14 -11.94
CA LYS A 47 -3.28 -1.02 -11.41
C LYS A 47 -3.24 -1.00 -9.88
N THR A 48 -2.49 -0.05 -9.31
CA THR A 48 -2.18 -0.10 -7.88
C THR A 48 -2.50 1.21 -7.16
N TYR A 49 -3.25 1.10 -6.07
CA TYR A 49 -3.39 2.09 -5.01
C TYR A 49 -2.32 1.83 -3.96
N TRP A 50 -1.26 2.59 -4.00
CA TRP A 50 -0.10 2.43 -3.14
C TRP A 50 -0.20 3.32 -1.90
N ILE A 51 -0.28 2.72 -0.72
CA ILE A 51 -0.30 3.41 0.57
C ILE A 51 1.12 3.42 1.13
N LEU A 52 1.64 4.64 1.39
CA LEU A 52 2.99 4.83 1.91
C LEU A 52 3.04 5.98 2.92
N GLY A 53 4.05 5.94 3.79
CA GLY A 53 4.27 6.93 4.84
C GLY A 53 4.91 6.32 6.08
N GLY A 54 5.50 7.17 6.91
CA GLY A 54 6.28 6.79 8.08
C GLY A 54 7.56 7.62 8.17
N LEU A 55 8.60 7.12 8.83
CA LEU A 55 9.89 7.78 8.97
C LEU A 55 10.77 7.48 7.73
N PRO A 56 11.02 8.46 6.83
CA PRO A 56 11.79 8.23 5.63
C PRO A 56 13.26 7.95 5.97
N LYS A 57 13.87 7.06 5.21
CA LYS A 57 15.30 6.79 5.31
C LYS A 57 16.11 7.90 4.61
N LYS A 58 17.15 8.40 5.25
CA LYS A 58 18.04 9.41 4.66
C LYS A 58 18.64 8.89 3.34
N ASN A 59 18.65 9.73 2.31
CA ASN A 59 19.15 9.44 0.96
C ASN A 59 18.44 8.29 0.21
N ASP A 60 17.31 7.80 0.69
CA ASP A 60 16.50 6.83 -0.05
C ASP A 60 15.74 7.55 -1.16
N LYS A 61 15.89 7.07 -2.40
CA LYS A 61 15.34 7.69 -3.60
C LYS A 61 14.38 6.78 -4.33
N PHE A 62 13.32 7.37 -4.88
CA PHE A 62 12.39 6.65 -5.73
C PHE A 62 12.89 6.64 -7.18
N LEU A 63 13.40 5.50 -7.64
CA LEU A 63 14.11 5.38 -8.92
C LEU A 63 13.25 4.94 -10.12
N MET A 64 11.94 4.69 -9.94
CA MET A 64 11.09 4.38 -11.09
C MET A 64 10.89 5.62 -11.97
N ARG A 65 10.82 5.38 -13.29
CA ARG A 65 10.57 6.45 -14.28
C ARG A 65 9.08 6.76 -14.32
N LYS A 66 8.71 7.98 -14.66
CA LYS A 66 7.31 8.43 -14.78
C LYS A 66 6.47 7.50 -15.66
N LYS A 67 6.99 7.05 -16.79
CA LYS A 67 6.30 6.15 -17.72
C LYS A 67 5.95 4.79 -17.12
N ASP A 68 6.73 4.33 -16.13
CA ASP A 68 6.52 3.05 -15.46
C ASP A 68 5.52 3.18 -14.29
N CYS A 69 5.06 4.41 -13.99
CA CYS A 69 4.19 4.73 -12.85
C CYS A 69 2.76 5.12 -13.24
N VAL A 70 2.41 5.12 -14.52
CA VAL A 70 1.13 5.65 -15.05
C VAL A 70 -0.11 4.96 -14.45
N ASN A 71 0.03 3.71 -14.04
CA ASN A 71 -1.06 2.91 -13.47
C ASN A 71 -1.06 2.90 -11.93
N PHE A 72 -0.22 3.73 -11.30
CA PHE A 72 -0.13 3.82 -9.85
C PHE A 72 -0.72 5.12 -9.34
N LYS A 73 -1.38 5.03 -8.19
CA LYS A 73 -1.86 6.19 -7.44
C LYS A 73 -1.34 6.10 -6.01
N ALA A 74 -0.58 7.09 -5.58
CA ALA A 74 0.04 7.13 -4.26
C ALA A 74 -0.90 7.78 -3.22
N TYR A 75 -1.06 7.13 -2.08
CA TYR A 75 -1.83 7.59 -0.92
C TYR A 75 -0.87 7.77 0.24
N ILE A 76 -0.33 8.98 0.35
CA ILE A 76 0.73 9.33 1.31
C ILE A 76 0.10 9.75 2.64
N TYR A 77 0.56 9.18 3.76
CA TYR A 77 0.03 9.53 5.08
C TYR A 77 1.14 9.90 6.08
N GLY A 78 0.72 10.52 7.21
CA GLY A 78 1.55 10.75 8.38
C GLY A 78 2.27 12.08 8.42
N LYS A 79 3.11 12.27 9.43
CA LYS A 79 3.80 13.53 9.72
C LYS A 79 4.82 13.90 8.65
N ASN A 80 5.53 12.91 8.10
CA ASN A 80 6.60 13.09 7.13
C ASN A 80 6.13 13.15 5.67
N ARG A 81 4.84 13.29 5.39
CA ARG A 81 4.26 13.25 4.04
C ARG A 81 4.91 14.22 3.04
N LYS A 82 5.41 15.38 3.51
CA LYS A 82 6.10 16.37 2.64
C LYS A 82 7.32 15.77 1.93
N TYR A 83 8.08 14.89 2.62
CA TYR A 83 9.22 14.21 2.05
C TYR A 83 8.80 13.31 0.87
N PHE A 84 7.79 12.48 1.06
CA PHE A 84 7.29 11.56 0.03
C PHE A 84 6.68 12.31 -1.16
N ILE A 85 5.95 13.41 -0.89
CA ILE A 85 5.39 14.27 -1.94
C ILE A 85 6.52 14.84 -2.81
N LYS A 86 7.58 15.36 -2.21
CA LYS A 86 8.75 15.92 -2.95
C LYS A 86 9.35 14.89 -3.91
N GLU A 87 9.50 13.64 -3.49
CA GLU A 87 10.09 12.57 -4.29
C GLU A 87 9.18 12.07 -5.42
N LEU A 88 7.85 12.10 -5.21
CA LEU A 88 6.89 11.42 -6.08
C LEU A 88 6.06 12.33 -6.98
N LYS A 89 5.90 13.63 -6.66
CA LYS A 89 4.95 14.56 -7.31
C LYS A 89 5.03 14.63 -8.84
N ASN A 90 6.22 14.44 -9.40
CA ASN A 90 6.45 14.51 -10.84
C ASN A 90 6.39 13.14 -11.54
N LYS A 91 6.15 12.07 -10.80
CA LYS A 91 6.20 10.68 -11.27
C LYS A 91 4.89 9.93 -11.14
N ILE A 92 4.14 10.17 -10.07
CA ILE A 92 2.92 9.43 -9.72
C ILE A 92 1.81 10.42 -9.36
N ASN A 93 0.56 10.07 -9.63
CA ASN A 93 -0.61 10.79 -9.11
C ASN A 93 -0.70 10.60 -7.58
N ILE A 94 -0.74 11.72 -6.84
CA ILE A 94 -0.62 11.74 -5.37
C ILE A 94 -1.90 12.24 -4.71
N ASN A 95 -2.31 11.54 -3.64
CA ASN A 95 -3.18 12.06 -2.58
C ASN A 95 -2.42 12.03 -1.26
N ASN A 96 -2.65 13.01 -0.36
CA ASN A 96 -1.98 13.04 0.92
C ASN A 96 -2.96 13.26 2.09
N PHE A 97 -2.64 12.68 3.26
CA PHE A 97 -3.52 12.55 4.40
C PHE A 97 -2.78 12.74 5.72
N LYS A 98 -3.49 13.16 6.76
CA LYS A 98 -2.91 13.27 8.10
C LYS A 98 -2.55 11.91 8.70
N ASN A 99 -3.34 10.88 8.41
CA ASN A 99 -3.17 9.55 9.00
C ASN A 99 -3.61 8.42 8.04
N LEU A 100 -3.22 7.21 8.38
CA LEU A 100 -3.50 5.99 7.61
C LEU A 100 -5.00 5.73 7.41
N LYS A 101 -5.84 6.05 8.42
CA LYS A 101 -7.30 5.85 8.34
C LYS A 101 -7.93 6.69 7.24
N GLU A 102 -7.51 7.95 7.09
CA GLU A 102 -7.99 8.84 6.03
C GLU A 102 -7.56 8.35 4.65
N ALA A 103 -6.31 7.88 4.50
CA ALA A 103 -5.84 7.30 3.25
C ALA A 103 -6.69 6.10 2.81
N ILE A 104 -7.00 5.17 3.73
CA ILE A 104 -7.85 4.01 3.44
C ILE A 104 -9.27 4.44 3.07
N LYS A 105 -9.86 5.43 3.77
CA LYS A 105 -11.19 5.96 3.43
C LYS A 105 -11.22 6.52 2.01
N LYS A 106 -10.19 7.28 1.62
CA LYS A 106 -10.11 7.83 0.26
C LYS A 106 -9.99 6.74 -0.80
N ILE A 107 -9.23 5.68 -0.54
CA ILE A 107 -9.15 4.53 -1.45
C ILE A 107 -10.54 3.90 -1.66
N ILE A 108 -11.33 3.73 -0.60
CA ILE A 108 -12.70 3.21 -0.70
C ILE A 108 -13.55 4.10 -1.60
N LEU A 109 -13.47 5.43 -1.44
CA LEU A 109 -14.21 6.38 -2.27
C LEU A 109 -13.74 6.34 -3.73
N ASP A 110 -12.43 6.33 -3.96
CA ASP A 110 -11.87 6.29 -5.31
C ASP A 110 -12.27 4.99 -6.02
N PHE A 111 -12.25 3.87 -5.30
CA PHE A 111 -12.68 2.59 -5.83
C PHE A 111 -14.18 2.60 -6.21
N LYS A 112 -15.02 3.19 -5.36
CA LYS A 112 -16.46 3.35 -5.64
C LYS A 112 -16.76 4.23 -6.85
N ASN A 113 -15.91 5.21 -7.13
CA ASN A 113 -16.11 6.16 -8.22
C ASN A 113 -15.48 5.70 -9.55
N GLN A 114 -14.88 4.52 -9.59
CA GLN A 114 -14.35 3.98 -10.85
C GLN A 114 -15.48 3.62 -11.81
N LYS A 115 -15.31 4.00 -13.07
CA LYS A 115 -16.26 3.66 -14.15
C LYS A 115 -16.05 2.23 -14.67
N ASN A 116 -14.81 1.72 -14.62
CA ASN A 116 -14.43 0.42 -15.17
C ASN A 116 -14.28 -0.64 -14.08
N GLN A 117 -14.77 -1.85 -14.35
CA GLN A 117 -14.67 -3.01 -13.44
C GLN A 117 -13.32 -3.74 -13.57
N GLU A 118 -12.22 -2.98 -13.51
CA GLU A 118 -10.90 -3.57 -13.62
C GLU A 118 -10.35 -3.99 -12.26
N HIS A 119 -9.57 -5.07 -12.26
CA HIS A 119 -8.92 -5.54 -11.05
C HIS A 119 -7.83 -4.56 -10.59
N HIS A 120 -7.86 -4.16 -9.32
CA HIS A 120 -6.86 -3.28 -8.73
C HIS A 120 -6.14 -3.97 -7.57
N THR A 121 -4.91 -3.56 -7.33
CA THR A 121 -4.19 -3.91 -6.10
C THR A 121 -4.23 -2.73 -5.14
N ILE A 122 -4.62 -2.98 -3.89
CA ILE A 122 -4.43 -2.05 -2.78
C ILE A 122 -3.20 -2.54 -2.04
N LEU A 123 -2.11 -1.80 -2.18
CA LEU A 123 -0.81 -2.16 -1.63
C LEU A 123 -0.46 -1.26 -0.45
N PHE A 124 -0.35 -1.83 0.74
CA PHE A 124 0.27 -1.18 1.90
C PHE A 124 1.74 -1.54 1.94
N SER A 125 2.59 -0.70 1.38
CA SER A 125 4.06 -0.85 1.33
C SER A 125 4.69 0.51 1.66
N PRO A 126 4.93 0.79 2.95
CA PRO A 126 5.18 2.14 3.48
C PRO A 126 6.44 2.83 2.96
N ALA A 127 7.41 2.12 2.41
CA ALA A 127 8.69 2.65 1.91
C ALA A 127 9.48 3.45 2.98
N SER A 128 9.33 3.09 4.26
CA SER A 128 9.88 3.85 5.38
C SER A 128 9.94 3.02 6.66
N ALA A 129 10.78 3.42 7.59
CA ALA A 129 10.74 2.88 8.95
C ALA A 129 9.42 3.26 9.64
N SER A 130 9.04 2.48 10.67
CA SER A 130 7.76 2.63 11.38
C SER A 130 7.86 3.44 12.68
N PHE A 131 9.07 3.80 13.10
CA PHE A 131 9.37 4.34 14.44
C PHE A 131 8.84 5.77 14.72
N ASP A 132 8.18 6.40 13.77
CA ASP A 132 7.50 7.68 13.97
C ASP A 132 6.14 7.56 14.69
N GLU A 133 5.45 6.41 14.54
CA GLU A 133 4.13 6.17 15.12
C GLU A 133 3.96 4.76 15.72
N PHE A 134 4.93 3.84 15.51
CA PHE A 134 4.84 2.42 15.88
C PHE A 134 6.14 1.90 16.47
N ASN A 135 6.06 0.87 17.32
CA ASN A 135 7.23 0.23 17.92
C ASN A 135 8.07 -0.54 16.89
N ASN A 136 7.42 -1.11 15.89
CA ASN A 136 8.05 -1.90 14.83
C ASN A 136 7.13 -1.98 13.60
N PHE A 137 7.56 -2.66 12.54
CA PHE A 137 6.77 -2.84 11.32
C PHE A 137 5.61 -3.82 11.52
N GLU A 138 5.71 -4.75 12.46
CA GLU A 138 4.64 -5.70 12.82
C GLU A 138 3.45 -4.95 13.41
N ASP A 139 3.70 -4.06 14.37
CA ASP A 139 2.68 -3.21 14.99
C ASP A 139 1.99 -2.33 13.95
N ARG A 140 2.76 -1.73 13.05
CA ARG A 140 2.23 -0.97 11.90
C ARG A 140 1.37 -1.85 10.99
N GLY A 141 1.82 -3.04 10.64
CA GLY A 141 1.09 -4.00 9.81
C GLY A 141 -0.20 -4.47 10.47
N GLN A 142 -0.16 -4.73 11.77
CA GLN A 142 -1.34 -5.09 12.56
C GLN A 142 -2.37 -3.96 12.61
N LYS A 143 -1.91 -2.71 12.79
CA LYS A 143 -2.77 -1.53 12.76
C LYS A 143 -3.48 -1.37 11.42
N PHE A 144 -2.75 -1.57 10.31
CA PHE A 144 -3.34 -1.57 8.97
C PHE A 144 -4.46 -2.62 8.85
N ASN A 145 -4.20 -3.88 9.23
CA ASN A 145 -5.18 -4.96 9.16
C ASN A 145 -6.42 -4.66 10.03
N ARG A 146 -6.24 -4.09 11.24
CA ARG A 146 -7.36 -3.65 12.10
C ARG A 146 -8.20 -2.55 11.45
N LEU A 147 -7.56 -1.54 10.83
CA LEU A 147 -8.25 -0.45 10.15
C LEU A 147 -9.05 -0.94 8.95
N VAL A 148 -8.48 -1.82 8.13
CA VAL A 148 -9.17 -2.45 7.00
C VAL A 148 -10.42 -3.19 7.45
N LYS A 149 -10.32 -3.97 8.54
CA LYS A 149 -11.46 -4.68 9.14
C LYS A 149 -12.51 -3.70 9.67
N LYS A 150 -12.10 -2.71 10.49
CA LYS A 150 -12.98 -1.71 11.10
C LYS A 150 -13.75 -0.87 10.07
N LEU A 151 -13.08 -0.46 9.02
CA LEU A 151 -13.68 0.32 7.92
C LEU A 151 -14.49 -0.55 6.96
N LYS A 152 -14.62 -1.86 7.22
CA LYS A 152 -15.38 -2.81 6.39
C LYS A 152 -14.98 -2.72 4.90
N LEU A 153 -13.69 -2.43 4.61
CA LEU A 153 -13.18 -2.18 3.26
C LEU A 153 -13.64 -3.28 2.29
N ARG A 154 -13.55 -4.54 2.68
CA ARG A 154 -13.99 -5.69 1.87
C ARG A 154 -15.46 -5.58 1.45
N ARG A 155 -16.37 -5.27 2.40
CA ARG A 155 -17.81 -5.14 2.13
C ARG A 155 -18.13 -3.92 1.30
N MET A 156 -17.47 -2.80 1.58
CA MET A 156 -17.75 -1.53 0.89
C MET A 156 -17.30 -1.53 -0.57
N ILE A 157 -16.27 -2.31 -0.91
CA ILE A 157 -15.83 -2.48 -2.29
C ILE A 157 -16.68 -3.52 -3.01
N ASN A 158 -16.97 -4.67 -2.38
CA ASN A 158 -17.74 -5.75 -3.00
C ASN A 158 -19.26 -5.46 -3.12
N ALA A 159 -19.81 -4.50 -2.38
CA ALA A 159 -21.23 -4.13 -2.47
C ALA A 159 -21.66 -3.54 -3.84
N ARG A 160 -20.74 -3.42 -4.78
CA ARG A 160 -20.96 -2.99 -6.18
C ARG A 160 -21.12 -4.15 -7.16
N TYR A 161 -20.89 -5.37 -6.71
CA TYR A 161 -20.91 -6.59 -7.51
C TYR A 161 -21.85 -7.63 -6.90
#